data_79fce9676c566cf796bf337a8fcb54f0
#
_entry.id   79fce9676c566cf796bf337a8fcb54f0
#
_cell.length_a   1.000
_cell.length_b   1.000
_cell.length_c   1.000
_cell.angle_alpha   90.00
_cell.angle_beta   90.00
_cell.angle_gamma   90.00
#
_symmetry.space_group_name_H-M   'P 1'
#
loop_
_entity.id
_entity.type
_entity.pdbx_description
1 polymer ?
#
loop_
_entity_poly.entity_id
_entity_poly.type
_entity_poly.pdbx_seq_one_letter_code
_entity_poly.pdbx_strand_id
1 'polypeptide(L)'
;MPPTVTGTVLDGIISGILEDLHERQLMVTSDNLREATELVAPAIDPIPRLTAPGLSVISEIKRSSLSNSQLAAIHDPAALADQYRSGGAAAISVLTEERRFQGSLADLDAVRAKVEIPVLRKDFVIAKYQVLEARAHGADLILLIVAALPDDDLQRLYDFAIELGMTPLVEVHTLEEVS
;
A
#
# COMPACT_ATOMS: atom_id res chain seq x y z
N MET A 1 -17.16 -9.97 6.09
CA MET A 1 -18.39 -9.17 5.86
C MET A 1 -18.31 -8.55 4.47
N PRO A 2 -19.42 -8.23 3.80
CA PRO A 2 -19.32 -7.43 2.58
C PRO A 2 -18.78 -6.04 2.92
N PRO A 3 -18.01 -5.40 2.02
CA PRO A 3 -17.50 -4.05 2.22
C PRO A 3 -18.65 -3.03 2.40
N THR A 4 -18.34 -1.91 3.05
CA THR A 4 -19.32 -0.84 3.27
C THR A 4 -19.75 -0.26 1.92
N VAL A 5 -21.06 -0.21 1.65
CA VAL A 5 -21.60 0.43 0.44
C VAL A 5 -21.74 1.92 0.72
N THR A 6 -20.94 2.73 0.03
CA THR A 6 -20.86 4.19 0.23
C THR A 6 -21.71 4.97 -0.77
N GLY A 7 -22.18 4.35 -1.85
CA GLY A 7 -22.85 5.03 -2.98
C GLY A 7 -21.91 5.87 -3.85
N THR A 8 -20.60 5.67 -3.70
CA THR A 8 -19.56 6.47 -4.36
C THR A 8 -18.75 5.65 -5.38
N VAL A 9 -17.81 6.31 -6.04
CA VAL A 9 -16.82 5.67 -6.92
C VAL A 9 -16.03 4.56 -6.20
N LEU A 10 -15.88 4.66 -4.89
CA LEU A 10 -15.19 3.69 -4.05
C LEU A 10 -15.81 2.29 -4.12
N ASP A 11 -17.14 2.18 -4.18
CA ASP A 11 -17.84 0.87 -4.28
C ASP A 11 -17.45 0.12 -5.55
N GLY A 12 -17.35 0.86 -6.67
CA GLY A 12 -16.90 0.28 -7.93
C GLY A 12 -15.41 -0.13 -7.92
N ILE A 13 -14.59 0.57 -7.13
CA ILE A 13 -13.17 0.19 -6.92
C ILE A 13 -13.12 -1.10 -6.12
N ILE A 14 -13.81 -1.15 -4.98
CA ILE A 14 -13.82 -2.30 -4.08
C ILE A 14 -14.35 -3.57 -4.79
N SER A 15 -15.38 -3.44 -5.62
CA SER A 15 -15.89 -4.57 -6.42
C SER A 15 -14.81 -5.15 -7.34
N GLY A 16 -14.07 -4.29 -8.05
CA GLY A 16 -12.95 -4.73 -8.89
C GLY A 16 -11.83 -5.41 -8.09
N ILE A 17 -11.51 -4.86 -6.92
CA ILE A 17 -10.49 -5.45 -6.04
C ILE A 17 -10.89 -6.83 -5.53
N LEU A 18 -12.16 -7.06 -5.21
CA LEU A 18 -12.65 -8.38 -4.78
C LEU A 18 -12.47 -9.43 -5.89
N GLU A 19 -12.70 -9.07 -7.15
CA GLU A 19 -12.46 -9.96 -8.29
C GLU A 19 -10.96 -10.29 -8.42
N ASP A 20 -10.11 -9.27 -8.45
CA ASP A 20 -8.64 -9.43 -8.57
C ASP A 20 -8.07 -10.20 -7.37
N LEU A 21 -8.59 -9.95 -6.17
CA LEU A 21 -8.18 -10.66 -4.96
C LEU A 21 -8.51 -12.14 -5.05
N HIS A 22 -9.70 -12.48 -5.56
CA HIS A 22 -10.09 -13.88 -5.76
C HIS A 22 -9.15 -14.59 -6.73
N GLU A 23 -8.81 -13.96 -7.85
CA GLU A 23 -7.88 -14.52 -8.84
C GLU A 23 -6.48 -14.72 -8.24
N ARG A 24 -5.95 -13.72 -7.52
CA ARG A 24 -4.64 -13.84 -6.86
C ARG A 24 -4.60 -14.94 -5.81
N GLN A 25 -5.67 -15.11 -5.03
CA GLN A 25 -5.77 -16.18 -4.02
C GLN A 25 -5.78 -17.60 -4.64
N LEU A 26 -6.27 -17.74 -5.87
CA LEU A 26 -6.18 -19.01 -6.61
C LEU A 26 -4.76 -19.33 -7.08
N MET A 27 -3.95 -18.29 -7.34
CA MET A 27 -2.57 -18.45 -7.82
C MET A 27 -1.57 -18.61 -6.68
N VAL A 28 -1.73 -17.85 -5.60
CA VAL A 28 -0.85 -17.85 -4.43
C VAL A 28 -1.69 -17.96 -3.16
N THR A 29 -1.45 -18.98 -2.35
CA THR A 29 -2.23 -19.17 -1.11
C THR A 29 -1.74 -18.23 0.00
N SER A 30 -2.59 -17.99 1.01
CA SER A 30 -2.18 -17.24 2.20
C SER A 30 -1.01 -17.89 2.94
N ASP A 31 -0.90 -19.22 2.91
CA ASP A 31 0.21 -19.94 3.54
C ASP A 31 1.53 -19.69 2.79
N ASN A 32 1.51 -19.71 1.45
CA ASN A 32 2.68 -19.36 0.65
C ASN A 32 3.13 -17.90 0.92
N LEU A 33 2.19 -16.94 1.04
CA LEU A 33 2.52 -15.57 1.39
C LEU A 33 3.11 -15.47 2.80
N ARG A 34 2.57 -16.24 3.76
CA ARG A 34 3.10 -16.26 5.13
C ARG A 34 4.54 -16.78 5.17
N GLU A 35 4.82 -17.88 4.48
CA GLU A 35 6.19 -18.38 4.33
C GLU A 35 7.11 -17.34 3.67
N ALA A 36 6.62 -16.64 2.64
CA ALA A 36 7.37 -15.58 1.98
C ALA A 36 7.67 -14.41 2.92
N THR A 37 6.77 -14.05 3.84
CA THR A 37 7.03 -12.97 4.82
C THR A 37 8.19 -13.29 5.76
N GLU A 38 8.47 -14.56 6.02
CA GLU A 38 9.59 -15.00 6.86
C GLU A 38 10.95 -14.86 6.16
N LEU A 39 10.96 -14.79 4.83
CA LEU A 39 12.17 -14.69 4.02
C LEU A 39 12.59 -13.25 3.71
N VAL A 40 11.70 -12.26 3.89
CA VAL A 40 12.04 -10.85 3.67
C VAL A 40 12.68 -10.24 4.91
N ALA A 41 13.53 -9.25 4.70
CA ALA A 41 14.14 -8.48 5.80
C ALA A 41 13.06 -7.85 6.69
N PRO A 42 13.29 -7.63 8.00
CA PRO A 42 12.35 -6.92 8.86
C PRO A 42 11.92 -5.58 8.27
N ALA A 43 10.66 -5.20 8.49
CA ALA A 43 10.15 -3.93 7.99
C ALA A 43 10.91 -2.75 8.62
N ILE A 44 11.15 -1.72 7.82
CA ILE A 44 11.83 -0.51 8.25
C ILE A 44 10.81 0.40 8.95
N ASP A 45 11.08 0.75 10.21
CA ASP A 45 10.24 1.70 10.96
C ASP A 45 10.31 3.11 10.30
N PRO A 46 9.20 3.66 9.81
CA PRO A 46 9.17 4.98 9.18
C PRO A 46 9.17 6.12 10.20
N ILE A 47 8.78 5.87 11.46
CA ILE A 47 8.52 6.91 12.46
C ILE A 47 9.74 7.80 12.71
N PRO A 48 10.97 7.29 12.89
CA PRO A 48 12.13 8.15 13.10
C PRO A 48 12.40 9.13 11.96
N ARG A 49 12.09 8.71 10.71
CA ARG A 49 12.25 9.57 9.53
C ARG A 49 11.13 10.60 9.40
N LEU A 50 9.89 10.20 9.73
CA LEU A 50 8.71 11.06 9.59
C LEU A 50 8.62 12.10 10.73
N THR A 51 9.20 11.83 11.89
CA THR A 51 9.21 12.74 13.05
C THR A 51 10.51 13.52 13.21
N ALA A 52 11.47 13.35 12.29
CA ALA A 52 12.71 14.11 12.30
C ALA A 52 12.44 15.63 12.19
N PRO A 53 13.29 16.48 12.80
CA PRO A 53 13.12 17.93 12.68
C PRO A 53 13.13 18.40 11.22
N GLY A 54 12.21 19.28 10.86
CA GLY A 54 12.08 19.82 9.51
C GLY A 54 10.88 19.25 8.76
N LEU A 55 10.92 19.27 7.43
CA LEU A 55 9.90 18.76 6.55
C LEU A 55 10.26 17.33 6.12
N SER A 56 9.38 16.37 6.42
CA SER A 56 9.47 15.00 5.92
C SER A 56 8.53 14.81 4.74
N VAL A 57 9.02 14.16 3.68
CA VAL A 57 8.27 13.96 2.42
C VAL A 57 8.12 12.47 2.14
N ILE A 58 6.89 12.03 1.91
CA ILE A 58 6.57 10.73 1.30
C ILE A 58 6.38 10.99 -0.20
N SER A 59 7.28 10.47 -1.04
CA SER A 59 7.21 10.65 -2.49
C SER A 59 6.43 9.52 -3.13
N GLU A 60 5.51 9.83 -4.05
CA GLU A 60 4.61 8.83 -4.65
C GLU A 60 5.02 8.46 -6.07
N ILE A 61 5.03 7.17 -6.35
CA ILE A 61 5.15 6.57 -7.68
C ILE A 61 3.77 6.14 -8.13
N LYS A 62 3.22 6.84 -9.14
CA LYS A 62 1.88 6.65 -9.66
C LYS A 62 1.84 6.83 -11.18
N ARG A 63 1.41 5.81 -11.92
CA ARG A 63 1.38 5.81 -13.39
C ARG A 63 0.16 6.53 -13.96
N SER A 64 -0.98 6.45 -13.27
CA SER A 64 -2.26 7.05 -13.69
C SER A 64 -3.01 7.61 -12.47
N SER A 65 -3.95 8.51 -12.69
CA SER A 65 -4.87 9.00 -11.65
C SER A 65 -6.31 9.05 -12.16
N LEU A 66 -7.28 9.09 -11.24
CA LEU A 66 -8.71 9.19 -11.58
C LEU A 66 -9.06 10.48 -12.33
N SER A 67 -8.30 11.56 -12.11
CA SER A 67 -8.51 12.87 -12.73
C SER A 67 -7.70 13.08 -14.01
N ASN A 68 -6.65 12.29 -14.21
CA ASN A 68 -5.78 12.39 -15.39
C ASN A 68 -5.24 11.01 -15.73
N SER A 69 -5.74 10.43 -16.82
CA SER A 69 -5.35 9.10 -17.30
C SER A 69 -3.91 9.00 -17.82
N GLN A 70 -3.25 10.13 -18.06
CA GLN A 70 -1.84 10.18 -18.47
C GLN A 70 -1.07 11.15 -17.56
N LEU A 71 -0.50 10.60 -16.49
CA LEU A 71 0.64 11.22 -15.82
C LEU A 71 1.90 10.98 -16.65
N ALA A 72 3.03 11.59 -16.25
CA ALA A 72 4.30 11.34 -16.93
C ALA A 72 4.58 9.83 -16.98
N ALA A 73 5.00 9.34 -18.16
CA ALA A 73 5.30 7.92 -18.34
C ALA A 73 6.45 7.52 -17.38
N ILE A 74 6.14 6.64 -16.45
CA ILE A 74 7.15 6.06 -15.56
C ILE A 74 7.67 4.79 -16.22
N HIS A 75 8.82 4.89 -16.92
CA HIS A 75 9.44 3.75 -17.56
C HIS A 75 10.18 2.85 -16.58
N ASP A 76 10.76 3.44 -15.54
CA ASP A 76 11.56 2.76 -14.52
C ASP A 76 11.19 3.28 -13.11
N PRO A 77 10.32 2.57 -12.37
CA PRO A 77 9.93 2.97 -11.02
C PRO A 77 11.09 2.89 -10.02
N ALA A 78 12.06 1.98 -10.23
CA ALA A 78 13.22 1.85 -9.38
C ALA A 78 14.17 3.06 -9.51
N ALA A 79 14.41 3.51 -10.75
CA ALA A 79 15.21 4.71 -11.01
C ALA A 79 14.56 5.97 -10.44
N LEU A 80 13.23 6.09 -10.54
CA LEU A 80 12.48 7.21 -9.96
C LEU A 80 12.53 7.18 -8.43
N ALA A 81 12.38 6.01 -7.81
CA ALA A 81 12.53 5.83 -6.37
C ALA A 81 13.91 6.25 -5.86
N ASP A 82 14.98 5.92 -6.60
CA ASP A 82 16.33 6.30 -6.25
C ASP A 82 16.55 7.83 -6.35
N GLN A 83 15.94 8.49 -7.33
CA GLN A 83 15.94 9.96 -7.42
C GLN A 83 15.22 10.59 -6.22
N TYR A 84 14.04 10.08 -5.83
CA TYR A 84 13.32 10.56 -4.67
C TYR A 84 14.11 10.35 -3.37
N ARG A 85 14.71 9.16 -3.18
CA ARG A 85 15.59 8.87 -2.05
C ARG A 85 16.79 9.83 -2.01
N SER A 86 17.42 10.06 -3.15
CA SER A 86 18.57 10.97 -3.27
C SER A 86 18.16 12.43 -3.04
N GLY A 87 16.92 12.80 -3.35
CA GLY A 87 16.32 14.09 -3.07
C GLY A 87 15.88 14.28 -1.61
N GLY A 88 16.04 13.26 -0.75
CA GLY A 88 15.74 13.35 0.68
C GLY A 88 14.34 12.87 1.07
N ALA A 89 13.65 12.08 0.24
CA ALA A 89 12.39 11.47 0.62
C ALA A 89 12.56 10.63 1.89
N ALA A 90 11.64 10.78 2.84
CA ALA A 90 11.59 10.01 4.09
C ALA A 90 11.05 8.59 3.84
N ALA A 91 10.11 8.44 2.90
CA ALA A 91 9.54 7.17 2.45
C ALA A 91 9.10 7.28 0.98
N ILE A 92 8.93 6.13 0.33
CA ILE A 92 8.36 6.04 -1.03
C ILE A 92 6.99 5.37 -0.94
N SER A 93 5.98 5.99 -1.53
CA SER A 93 4.65 5.41 -1.74
C SER A 93 4.58 4.81 -3.15
N VAL A 94 4.21 3.54 -3.24
CA VAL A 94 4.06 2.84 -4.52
C VAL A 94 2.61 2.44 -4.70
N LEU A 95 1.97 2.99 -5.72
CA LEU A 95 0.60 2.64 -6.08
C LEU A 95 0.60 1.29 -6.80
N THR A 96 -0.14 0.31 -6.24
CA THR A 96 -0.17 -1.07 -6.76
C THR A 96 -1.51 -1.47 -7.37
N GLU A 97 -2.55 -0.63 -7.27
CA GLU A 97 -3.84 -0.89 -7.90
C GLU A 97 -3.73 -0.82 -9.43
N GLU A 98 -4.14 -1.90 -10.10
CA GLU A 98 -3.89 -2.09 -11.54
C GLU A 98 -4.95 -1.44 -12.42
N ARG A 99 -6.25 -1.64 -12.10
CA ARG A 99 -7.36 -1.32 -13.00
C ARG A 99 -7.47 0.19 -13.31
N ARG A 100 -7.22 1.03 -12.33
CA ARG A 100 -7.44 2.49 -12.43
C ARG A 100 -6.16 3.29 -12.41
N PHE A 101 -5.17 2.81 -11.67
CA PHE A 101 -3.92 3.54 -11.47
C PHE A 101 -2.75 2.93 -12.23
N GLN A 102 -2.96 1.78 -12.91
CA GLN A 102 -1.94 1.08 -13.71
C GLN A 102 -0.68 0.73 -12.89
N GLY A 103 -0.86 0.56 -11.57
CA GLY A 103 0.20 0.13 -10.68
C GLY A 103 0.38 -1.39 -10.73
N SER A 104 1.38 -1.90 -10.02
CA SER A 104 1.60 -3.35 -9.91
C SER A 104 2.44 -3.71 -8.69
N LEU A 105 2.34 -4.97 -8.24
CA LEU A 105 3.26 -5.52 -7.24
C LEU A 105 4.70 -5.59 -7.78
N ALA A 106 4.88 -5.76 -9.08
CA ALA A 106 6.20 -5.72 -9.72
C ALA A 106 6.87 -4.34 -9.58
N ASP A 107 6.10 -3.24 -9.58
CA ASP A 107 6.64 -1.91 -9.30
C ASP A 107 7.09 -1.79 -7.84
N LEU A 108 6.33 -2.38 -6.90
CA LEU A 108 6.71 -2.44 -5.49
C LEU A 108 8.01 -3.22 -5.28
N ASP A 109 8.16 -4.38 -5.91
CA ASP A 109 9.37 -5.19 -5.89
C ASP A 109 10.57 -4.44 -6.43
N ALA A 110 10.41 -3.79 -7.59
CA ALA A 110 11.47 -3.03 -8.23
C ALA A 110 11.95 -1.85 -7.35
N VAL A 111 11.02 -1.15 -6.73
CA VAL A 111 11.30 -0.06 -5.78
C VAL A 111 12.00 -0.61 -4.54
N ARG A 112 11.47 -1.66 -3.91
CA ARG A 112 12.04 -2.24 -2.69
C ARG A 112 13.47 -2.74 -2.92
N ALA A 113 13.75 -3.35 -4.06
CA ALA A 113 15.10 -3.81 -4.42
C ALA A 113 16.10 -2.66 -4.60
N LYS A 114 15.62 -1.43 -4.84
CA LYS A 114 16.45 -0.27 -5.17
C LYS A 114 16.74 0.65 -3.98
N VAL A 115 15.81 0.77 -3.02
CA VAL A 115 15.92 1.75 -1.94
C VAL A 115 15.97 1.08 -0.57
N GLU A 116 16.68 1.72 0.38
CA GLU A 116 16.80 1.28 1.79
C GLU A 116 16.05 2.22 2.74
N ILE A 117 15.06 2.94 2.23
CA ILE A 117 14.14 3.76 3.02
C ILE A 117 12.77 3.10 3.05
N PRO A 118 11.88 3.45 4.00
CA PRO A 118 10.55 2.87 4.09
C PRO A 118 9.76 2.94 2.80
N VAL A 119 9.08 1.84 2.45
CA VAL A 119 8.22 1.73 1.26
C VAL A 119 6.79 1.44 1.70
N LEU A 120 5.86 2.28 1.26
CA LEU A 120 4.43 2.15 1.46
C LEU A 120 3.80 1.45 0.25
N ARG A 121 3.08 0.34 0.47
CA ARG A 121 2.10 -0.14 -0.50
C ARG A 121 0.85 0.72 -0.44
N LYS A 122 0.60 1.49 -1.50
CA LYS A 122 -0.62 2.29 -1.64
C LYS A 122 -1.61 1.53 -2.52
N ASP A 123 -2.65 1.03 -1.87
CA ASP A 123 -3.69 0.22 -2.50
C ASP A 123 -4.98 0.34 -1.67
N PHE A 124 -6.11 -0.18 -2.15
CA PHE A 124 -7.33 -0.32 -1.37
C PHE A 124 -7.32 -1.68 -0.66
N VAL A 125 -6.86 -1.70 0.57
CA VAL A 125 -6.68 -2.91 1.36
C VAL A 125 -7.96 -3.24 2.11
N ILE A 126 -8.56 -4.41 1.81
CA ILE A 126 -9.83 -4.86 2.39
C ILE A 126 -9.74 -6.26 3.01
N ALA A 127 -8.60 -6.93 2.88
CA ALA A 127 -8.42 -8.30 3.35
C ALA A 127 -7.01 -8.55 3.92
N LYS A 128 -6.91 -9.44 4.92
CA LYS A 128 -5.62 -9.88 5.49
C LYS A 128 -4.67 -10.47 4.45
N TYR A 129 -5.20 -11.07 3.38
CA TYR A 129 -4.40 -11.55 2.26
C TYR A 129 -3.54 -10.44 1.66
N GLN A 130 -4.11 -9.24 1.43
CA GLN A 130 -3.37 -8.12 0.87
C GLN A 130 -2.30 -7.57 1.84
N VAL A 131 -2.52 -7.71 3.15
CA VAL A 131 -1.52 -7.35 4.17
C VAL A 131 -0.34 -8.31 4.13
N LEU A 132 -0.59 -9.64 4.04
CA LEU A 132 0.45 -10.65 3.83
C LEU A 132 1.20 -10.41 2.52
N GLU A 133 0.47 -10.17 1.44
CA GLU A 133 1.01 -9.90 0.11
C GLU A 133 1.92 -8.64 0.14
N ALA A 134 1.48 -7.55 0.79
CA ALA A 134 2.32 -6.37 0.95
C ALA A 134 3.63 -6.68 1.66
N ARG A 135 3.56 -7.43 2.77
CA ARG A 135 4.76 -7.79 3.53
C ARG A 135 5.68 -8.73 2.75
N ALA A 136 5.12 -9.72 2.05
CA ALA A 136 5.88 -10.65 1.21
C ALA A 136 6.65 -9.94 0.09
N HIS A 137 6.10 -8.86 -0.45
CA HIS A 137 6.74 -7.97 -1.43
C HIS A 137 7.60 -6.87 -0.79
N GLY A 138 7.88 -6.94 0.52
CA GLY A 138 8.83 -6.07 1.21
C GLY A 138 8.31 -4.68 1.55
N ALA A 139 6.99 -4.46 1.58
CA ALA A 139 6.44 -3.21 2.09
C ALA A 139 6.71 -3.05 3.60
N ASP A 140 7.00 -1.83 4.01
CA ASP A 140 7.22 -1.43 5.40
C ASP A 140 5.97 -0.77 5.99
N LEU A 141 5.19 -0.08 5.14
CA LEU A 141 3.91 0.51 5.49
C LEU A 141 2.81 -0.02 4.58
N ILE A 142 1.59 0.02 5.11
CA ILE A 142 0.38 -0.31 4.36
C ILE A 142 -0.70 0.75 4.58
N LEU A 143 -1.42 1.10 3.52
CA LEU A 143 -2.52 2.06 3.59
C LEU A 143 -3.81 1.35 4.04
N LEU A 144 -4.50 1.93 5.02
CA LEU A 144 -5.85 1.56 5.43
C LEU A 144 -6.75 2.79 5.32
N ILE A 145 -7.83 2.68 4.54
CA ILE A 145 -8.74 3.80 4.25
C ILE A 145 -10.02 3.59 5.06
N VAL A 146 -10.31 4.50 6.01
CA VAL A 146 -11.48 4.40 6.89
C VAL A 146 -12.77 4.30 6.10
N ALA A 147 -12.97 5.15 5.09
CA ALA A 147 -14.15 5.14 4.24
C ALA A 147 -14.38 3.81 3.47
N ALA A 148 -13.35 2.96 3.34
CA ALA A 148 -13.41 1.70 2.61
C ALA A 148 -13.74 0.48 3.50
N LEU A 149 -13.69 0.64 4.83
CA LEU A 149 -13.70 -0.47 5.78
C LEU A 149 -14.75 -0.25 6.88
N PRO A 150 -15.48 -1.29 7.29
CA PRO A 150 -16.15 -1.29 8.59
C PRO A 150 -15.12 -1.20 9.73
N ASP A 151 -15.47 -0.57 10.85
CA ASP A 151 -14.57 -0.34 12.00
C ASP A 151 -13.89 -1.63 12.49
N ASP A 152 -14.66 -2.73 12.64
CA ASP A 152 -14.12 -4.03 13.04
C ASP A 152 -13.10 -4.58 12.04
N ASP A 153 -13.27 -4.32 10.75
CA ASP A 153 -12.34 -4.75 9.71
C ASP A 153 -11.10 -3.88 9.70
N LEU A 154 -11.25 -2.56 9.87
CA LEU A 154 -10.14 -1.63 10.01
C LEU A 154 -9.24 -2.04 11.18
N GLN A 155 -9.81 -2.27 12.36
CA GLN A 155 -9.05 -2.69 13.54
C GLN A 155 -8.33 -4.02 13.32
N ARG A 156 -9.02 -5.02 12.72
CA ARG A 156 -8.41 -6.33 12.44
C ARG A 156 -7.25 -6.26 11.45
N LEU A 157 -7.34 -5.39 10.44
CA LEU A 157 -6.27 -5.20 9.46
C LEU A 157 -5.11 -4.41 10.05
N TYR A 158 -5.42 -3.41 10.88
CA TYR A 158 -4.43 -2.64 11.63
C TYR A 158 -3.58 -3.55 12.53
N ASP A 159 -4.24 -4.32 13.41
CA ASP A 159 -3.56 -5.23 14.33
C ASP A 159 -2.72 -6.27 13.56
N PHE A 160 -3.26 -6.79 12.47
CA PHE A 160 -2.56 -7.76 11.64
C PHE A 160 -1.33 -7.18 10.92
N ALA A 161 -1.37 -5.93 10.50
CA ALA A 161 -0.20 -5.25 9.95
C ALA A 161 0.89 -5.07 11.00
N ILE A 162 0.52 -4.70 12.24
CA ILE A 162 1.44 -4.61 13.38
C ILE A 162 2.06 -5.98 13.71
N GLU A 163 1.27 -7.07 13.71
CA GLU A 163 1.78 -8.44 13.90
C GLU A 163 2.88 -8.81 12.90
N LEU A 164 2.77 -8.32 11.67
CA LEU A 164 3.77 -8.52 10.61
C LEU A 164 4.93 -7.52 10.64
N GLY A 165 4.96 -6.63 11.66
CA GLY A 165 6.00 -5.61 11.82
C GLY A 165 5.86 -4.39 10.92
N MET A 166 4.76 -4.27 10.14
CA MET A 166 4.51 -3.10 9.30
C MET A 166 3.87 -1.95 10.08
N THR A 167 4.02 -0.74 9.58
CA THR A 167 3.35 0.45 10.09
C THR A 167 2.10 0.75 9.26
N PRO A 168 0.87 0.64 9.83
CA PRO A 168 -0.34 1.08 9.14
C PRO A 168 -0.37 2.62 9.00
N LEU A 169 -0.64 3.10 7.79
CA LEU A 169 -1.00 4.48 7.52
C LEU A 169 -2.52 4.55 7.33
N VAL A 170 -3.21 5.20 8.28
CA VAL A 170 -4.67 5.30 8.26
C VAL A 170 -5.07 6.60 7.56
N GLU A 171 -5.84 6.49 6.47
CA GLU A 171 -6.33 7.61 5.68
C GLU A 171 -7.78 7.94 6.08
N VAL A 172 -8.02 9.22 6.40
CA VAL A 172 -9.33 9.77 6.77
C VAL A 172 -9.65 10.98 5.88
N HIS A 173 -10.92 11.22 5.59
CA HIS A 173 -11.38 12.31 4.72
C HIS A 173 -12.29 13.30 5.44
N THR A 174 -12.86 12.91 6.58
CA THR A 174 -13.76 13.74 7.38
C THR A 174 -13.33 13.80 8.84
N LEU A 175 -13.85 14.78 9.58
CA LEU A 175 -13.59 14.88 11.02
C LEU A 175 -14.26 13.76 11.81
N GLU A 176 -15.39 13.24 11.32
CA GLU A 176 -16.11 12.12 11.93
C GLU A 176 -15.29 10.83 11.84
N GLU A 177 -14.47 10.66 10.80
CA GLU A 177 -13.60 9.50 10.63
C GLU A 177 -12.36 9.53 11.57
N VAL A 178 -12.09 10.65 12.23
CA VAL A 178 -10.95 10.78 13.18
C VAL A 178 -11.32 10.31 14.59
N SER A 179 -12.61 10.22 14.90
CA SER A 179 -13.14 9.84 16.23
C SER A 179 -13.41 8.34 16.28
#